data_61089eb70f634b2c7772484062b2a97f
#
_entry.id   61089eb70f634b2c7772484062b2a97f
#
_cell.length_a   1.000
_cell.length_b   1.000
_cell.length_c   1.000
_cell.angle_alpha   90.00
_cell.angle_beta   90.00
_cell.angle_gamma   90.00
#
_symmetry.space_group_name_H-M   'P 1'
#
loop_
_entity.id
_entity.type
_entity.pdbx_description
1 polymer ?
#
loop_
_entity_poly.entity_id
_entity_poly.type
_entity_poly.pdbx_seq_one_letter_code
_entity_poly.pdbx_strand_id
1 'polypeptide(L)'
;MVVEIMLPFFFKGEAIIKDMIYFTSDLHLGHKNIIKYCQRPYSEDEVSTRMVEDILKMFDDLPSGSTVYNLGDLWLSGFIFHKGFDGLKEIVTRMKSNNKRLILVLGNHDLYNERVLNFLGYTKDCFVDFFKDLGFDTVSEKGMILSVEGYDPIFLCHRPEDGPIGMKIFHGHIHEKSVTQSYFNEGQDLSLYYNCCLDYNKKIISLQEVLENGN
;
A
#
# COMPACT_ATOMS: atom_id res chain seq x y z
N MET A 1 9.13 -16.18 -2.53
CA MET A 1 10.24 -15.83 -1.61
C MET A 1 9.76 -14.64 -0.80
N VAL A 2 9.69 -14.76 0.53
CA VAL A 2 9.33 -13.64 1.42
C VAL A 2 10.58 -12.78 1.59
N VAL A 3 10.44 -11.48 1.39
CA VAL A 3 11.55 -10.53 1.56
C VAL A 3 11.52 -10.03 2.99
N GLU A 4 12.59 -10.26 3.75
CA GLU A 4 12.78 -9.66 5.06
C GLU A 4 13.48 -8.32 4.89
N ILE A 5 12.85 -7.24 5.32
CA ILE A 5 13.47 -5.91 5.33
C ILE A 5 13.85 -5.57 6.76
N MET A 6 15.14 -5.75 7.06
CA MET A 6 15.74 -5.10 8.22
C MET A 6 16.02 -3.65 7.85
N LEU A 7 15.36 -2.70 8.50
CA LEU A 7 15.72 -1.29 8.38
C LEU A 7 17.14 -1.11 8.92
N PRO A 8 18.09 -0.56 8.14
CA PRO A 8 19.45 -0.39 8.62
C PRO A 8 19.48 0.57 9.82
N PHE A 9 20.11 0.11 10.89
CA PHE A 9 20.44 0.88 12.08
C PHE A 9 21.32 2.09 11.72
N PHE A 10 20.74 3.26 11.57
CA PHE A 10 21.47 4.53 11.72
C PHE A 10 20.47 5.63 12.09
N PHE A 11 20.14 5.73 13.39
CA PHE A 11 19.91 7.04 14.03
C PHE A 11 19.70 6.83 15.53
N LYS A 12 20.43 7.58 16.35
CA LYS A 12 20.25 7.66 17.80
C LYS A 12 18.88 8.30 18.10
N GLY A 13 17.91 7.48 18.53
CA GLY A 13 16.61 7.96 19.00
C GLY A 13 15.50 6.96 18.70
N GLU A 14 15.24 5.99 19.58
CA GLU A 14 14.26 4.91 19.42
C GLU A 14 12.82 5.39 19.10
N ALA A 15 12.45 6.60 19.54
CA ALA A 15 11.12 7.19 19.29
C ALA A 15 10.91 7.62 17.82
N ILE A 16 11.96 8.06 17.13
CA ILE A 16 11.86 8.73 15.82
C ILE A 16 11.50 7.75 14.68
N ILE A 17 11.92 6.50 14.75
CA ILE A 17 11.71 5.54 13.65
C ILE A 17 10.23 5.13 13.54
N LYS A 18 9.52 4.96 14.63
CA LYS A 18 8.10 4.57 14.65
C LYS A 18 7.20 5.63 14.06
N ASP A 19 7.49 6.89 14.37
CA ASP A 19 6.70 8.05 13.92
C ASP A 19 6.84 8.32 12.42
N MET A 20 7.78 7.61 11.76
CA MET A 20 8.12 7.81 10.34
C MET A 20 7.70 6.64 9.44
N ILE A 21 7.01 5.63 9.96
CA ILE A 21 6.50 4.49 9.20
C ILE A 21 4.98 4.63 9.03
N TYR A 22 4.55 4.56 7.77
CA TYR A 22 3.16 4.75 7.38
C TYR A 22 2.67 3.62 6.49
N PHE A 23 1.36 3.38 6.49
CA PHE A 23 0.70 2.36 5.69
C PHE A 23 -0.50 2.92 4.95
N THR A 24 -0.72 2.41 3.76
CA THR A 24 -1.94 2.60 2.97
C THR A 24 -2.11 1.42 2.01
N SER A 25 -3.29 1.29 1.44
CA SER A 25 -3.61 0.29 0.41
C SER A 25 -4.82 0.74 -0.38
N ASP A 26 -5.05 0.08 -1.53
CA ASP A 26 -6.27 0.20 -2.32
C ASP A 26 -6.56 1.64 -2.78
N LEU A 27 -5.54 2.33 -3.29
CA LEU A 27 -5.70 3.68 -3.83
C LEU A 27 -6.61 3.69 -5.05
N HIS A 28 -6.52 2.67 -5.91
CA HIS A 28 -7.31 2.49 -7.12
C HIS A 28 -7.36 3.72 -8.02
N LEU A 29 -6.21 4.36 -8.24
CA LEU A 29 -6.10 5.54 -9.09
C LEU A 29 -6.68 5.28 -10.48
N GLY A 30 -7.60 6.14 -10.93
CA GLY A 30 -8.25 6.02 -12.23
C GLY A 30 -9.35 4.95 -12.34
N HIS A 31 -9.66 4.22 -11.26
CA HIS A 31 -10.69 3.20 -11.25
C HIS A 31 -12.08 3.80 -11.00
N LYS A 32 -12.85 4.08 -12.05
CA LYS A 32 -14.16 4.71 -11.94
C LYS A 32 -15.16 3.96 -11.06
N ASN A 33 -15.15 2.64 -11.12
CA ASN A 33 -16.12 1.83 -10.38
C ASN A 33 -15.86 1.81 -8.87
N ILE A 34 -14.64 2.15 -8.40
CA ILE A 34 -14.32 2.17 -6.97
C ILE A 34 -15.20 3.18 -6.22
N ILE A 35 -15.63 4.24 -6.89
CA ILE A 35 -16.55 5.24 -6.34
C ILE A 35 -17.84 4.57 -5.88
N LYS A 36 -18.40 3.69 -6.71
CA LYS A 36 -19.65 2.97 -6.41
C LYS A 36 -19.43 1.85 -5.41
N TYR A 37 -18.34 1.10 -5.55
CA TYR A 37 -18.04 -0.05 -4.69
C TYR A 37 -17.74 0.36 -3.25
N CYS A 38 -17.00 1.45 -3.07
CA CYS A 38 -16.56 1.94 -1.76
C CYS A 38 -17.21 3.26 -1.35
N GLN A 39 -18.27 3.69 -2.06
CA GLN A 39 -19.03 4.93 -1.78
C GLN A 39 -18.11 6.15 -1.59
N ARG A 40 -17.04 6.25 -2.40
CA ARG A 40 -16.12 7.37 -2.33
C ARG A 40 -16.82 8.67 -2.71
N PRO A 41 -16.54 9.82 -2.06
CA PRO A 41 -17.27 11.08 -2.24
C PRO A 41 -16.84 11.83 -3.52
N TYR A 42 -16.78 11.12 -4.65
CA TYR A 42 -16.40 11.66 -5.96
C TYR A 42 -17.41 11.26 -7.03
N SER A 43 -17.51 12.06 -8.09
CA SER A 43 -18.19 11.66 -9.33
C SER A 43 -17.25 10.86 -10.24
N GLU A 44 -17.79 10.20 -11.27
CA GLU A 44 -16.98 9.45 -12.24
C GLU A 44 -15.97 10.33 -12.99
N ASP A 45 -16.27 11.63 -13.17
CA ASP A 45 -15.39 12.58 -13.83
C ASP A 45 -14.27 13.07 -12.91
N GLU A 46 -14.49 13.05 -11.60
CA GLU A 46 -13.51 13.47 -10.59
C GLU A 46 -12.48 12.39 -10.22
N VAL A 47 -12.68 11.13 -10.61
CA VAL A 47 -11.81 10.01 -10.26
C VAL A 47 -10.38 10.16 -10.75
N SER A 48 -10.19 10.87 -11.85
CA SER A 48 -8.87 11.11 -12.45
C SER A 48 -8.34 12.53 -12.21
N THR A 49 -9.03 13.31 -11.39
CA THR A 49 -8.68 14.69 -11.05
C THR A 49 -8.71 14.86 -9.54
N ARG A 50 -9.84 15.27 -8.98
CA ARG A 50 -9.99 15.57 -7.56
C ARG A 50 -9.60 14.41 -6.65
N MET A 51 -10.01 13.17 -6.97
CA MET A 51 -9.62 12.02 -6.17
C MET A 51 -8.09 11.83 -6.16
N VAL A 52 -7.43 12.00 -7.31
CA VAL A 52 -5.97 11.92 -7.40
C VAL A 52 -5.32 13.04 -6.60
N GLU A 53 -5.82 14.27 -6.70
CA GLU A 53 -5.29 15.43 -5.96
C GLU A 53 -5.44 15.25 -4.44
N ASP A 54 -6.58 14.76 -3.96
CA ASP A 54 -6.81 14.49 -2.54
C ASP A 54 -5.85 13.41 -2.01
N ILE A 55 -5.62 12.33 -2.80
CA ILE A 55 -4.65 11.30 -2.46
C ILE A 55 -3.22 11.86 -2.46
N LEU A 56 -2.83 12.62 -3.48
CA LEU A 56 -1.52 13.28 -3.54
C LEU A 56 -1.26 14.14 -2.31
N LYS A 57 -2.26 14.90 -1.88
CA LYS A 57 -2.16 15.72 -0.67
C LYS A 57 -1.90 14.88 0.58
N MET A 58 -2.52 13.70 0.72
CA MET A 58 -2.23 12.81 1.85
C MET A 58 -0.75 12.41 1.90
N PHE A 59 -0.14 12.18 0.73
CA PHE A 59 1.29 11.87 0.66
C PHE A 59 2.17 13.10 0.93
N ASP A 60 1.76 14.28 0.48
CA ASP A 60 2.50 15.53 0.72
C ASP A 60 2.52 15.91 2.21
N ASP A 61 1.40 15.68 2.93
CA ASP A 61 1.24 15.99 4.34
C ASP A 61 2.12 15.11 5.28
N LEU A 62 2.71 14.02 4.77
CA LEU A 62 3.63 13.19 5.54
C LEU A 62 4.97 13.91 5.78
N PRO A 63 5.61 13.71 6.95
CA PRO A 63 6.93 14.27 7.24
C PRO A 63 8.00 13.87 6.22
N SER A 64 8.98 14.74 5.98
CA SER A 64 10.17 14.39 5.19
C SER A 64 10.93 13.24 5.85
N GLY A 65 11.46 12.30 5.07
CA GLY A 65 12.12 11.09 5.55
C GLY A 65 11.18 9.93 5.90
N SER A 66 9.86 10.10 5.75
CA SER A 66 8.88 9.03 5.98
C SER A 66 9.10 7.83 5.05
N THR A 67 8.81 6.64 5.56
CA THR A 67 8.69 5.41 4.77
C THR A 67 7.22 5.00 4.68
N VAL A 68 6.68 4.90 3.47
CA VAL A 68 5.30 4.48 3.24
C VAL A 68 5.29 3.09 2.64
N TYR A 69 4.61 2.17 3.30
CA TYR A 69 4.28 0.85 2.80
C TYR A 69 2.90 0.90 2.15
N ASN A 70 2.86 0.75 0.83
CA ASN A 70 1.61 0.55 0.12
C ASN A 70 1.37 -0.96 -0.05
N LEU A 71 0.23 -1.44 0.43
CA LEU A 71 -0.11 -2.85 0.45
C LEU A 71 -0.98 -3.26 -0.76
N GLY A 72 -0.75 -2.62 -1.91
CA GLY A 72 -1.27 -3.03 -3.20
C GLY A 72 -2.51 -2.27 -3.69
N ASP A 73 -2.91 -2.63 -4.89
CA ASP A 73 -4.02 -2.04 -5.63
C ASP A 73 -3.89 -0.52 -5.80
N LEU A 74 -2.70 -0.10 -6.30
CA LEU A 74 -2.36 1.29 -6.54
C LEU A 74 -3.25 1.94 -7.60
N TRP A 75 -3.50 1.25 -8.70
CA TRP A 75 -4.18 1.78 -9.87
C TRP A 75 -4.89 0.68 -10.65
N LEU A 76 -5.88 1.07 -11.47
CA LEU A 76 -6.45 0.14 -12.41
C LEU A 76 -5.67 0.20 -13.72
N SER A 77 -5.03 -0.84 -13.99
CA SER A 77 -4.05 -1.05 -15.01
C SER A 77 -4.54 -1.14 -16.45
N GLY A 78 -5.80 -1.23 -16.70
CA GLY A 78 -6.33 -1.37 -18.08
C GLY A 78 -6.04 -0.17 -19.00
N PHE A 79 -5.48 0.93 -18.50
CA PHE A 79 -5.37 2.19 -19.23
C PHE A 79 -4.06 2.95 -18.91
N ILE A 80 -2.98 2.61 -19.61
CA ILE A 80 -1.68 3.33 -19.55
C ILE A 80 -1.85 4.83 -19.82
N PHE A 81 -2.76 5.19 -20.70
CA PHE A 81 -3.02 6.58 -21.10
C PHE A 81 -4.00 7.28 -20.18
N HIS A 82 -4.32 6.68 -19.03
CA HIS A 82 -5.26 7.25 -18.09
C HIS A 82 -4.56 8.09 -17.03
N LYS A 83 -5.22 9.16 -16.61
CA LYS A 83 -4.77 10.06 -15.52
C LYS A 83 -4.44 9.33 -14.21
N GLY A 84 -4.93 8.09 -14.00
CA GLY A 84 -4.56 7.24 -12.88
C GLY A 84 -3.08 6.85 -12.87
N PHE A 85 -2.50 6.53 -14.03
CA PHE A 85 -1.08 6.25 -14.15
C PHE A 85 -0.22 7.51 -13.97
N ASP A 86 -0.70 8.65 -14.50
CA ASP A 86 -0.03 9.92 -14.28
C ASP A 86 -0.07 10.32 -12.80
N GLY A 87 -1.16 10.05 -12.09
CA GLY A 87 -1.27 10.21 -10.64
C GLY A 87 -0.27 9.32 -9.88
N LEU A 88 -0.08 8.07 -10.30
CA LEU A 88 0.91 7.17 -9.71
C LEU A 88 2.34 7.71 -9.89
N LYS A 89 2.68 8.15 -11.11
CA LYS A 89 4.00 8.78 -11.38
C LYS A 89 4.20 10.03 -10.52
N GLU A 90 3.17 10.83 -10.36
CA GLU A 90 3.23 12.04 -9.54
C GLU A 90 3.45 11.72 -8.06
N ILE A 91 2.76 10.70 -7.49
CA ILE A 91 3.00 10.22 -6.12
C ILE A 91 4.49 9.86 -5.96
N VAL A 92 5.03 9.02 -6.85
CA VAL A 92 6.43 8.61 -6.78
C VAL A 92 7.38 9.81 -6.85
N THR A 93 7.13 10.72 -7.78
CA THR A 93 7.95 11.93 -7.96
C THR A 93 7.95 12.80 -6.69
N ARG A 94 6.78 13.05 -6.10
CA ARG A 94 6.67 13.86 -4.87
C ARG A 94 7.29 13.20 -3.67
N MET A 95 7.12 11.89 -3.53
CA MET A 95 7.75 11.13 -2.45
C MET A 95 9.27 11.24 -2.52
N LYS A 96 9.85 11.07 -3.71
CA LYS A 96 11.30 11.18 -3.90
C LYS A 96 11.82 12.59 -3.69
N SER A 97 11.14 13.61 -4.22
CA SER A 97 11.56 15.02 -4.04
C SER A 97 11.52 15.47 -2.58
N ASN A 98 10.70 14.85 -1.75
CA ASN A 98 10.58 15.11 -0.31
C ASN A 98 11.39 14.13 0.56
N ASN A 99 12.37 13.42 -0.03
CA ASN A 99 13.22 12.45 0.65
C ASN A 99 12.43 11.36 1.40
N LYS A 100 11.29 10.94 0.86
CA LYS A 100 10.44 9.88 1.40
C LYS A 100 10.67 8.58 0.65
N ARG A 101 10.45 7.45 1.29
CA ARG A 101 10.61 6.11 0.71
C ARG A 101 9.25 5.49 0.42
N LEU A 102 9.15 4.81 -0.72
CA LEU A 102 7.98 4.04 -1.13
C LEU A 102 8.31 2.55 -1.23
N ILE A 103 7.57 1.75 -0.48
CA ILE A 103 7.67 0.29 -0.49
C ILE A 103 6.31 -0.26 -0.92
N LEU A 104 6.32 -1.24 -1.82
CA LEU A 104 5.12 -1.81 -2.41
C LEU A 104 5.03 -3.32 -2.19
N VAL A 105 3.91 -3.77 -1.68
CA VAL A 105 3.43 -5.15 -1.84
C VAL A 105 2.40 -5.13 -2.97
N LEU A 106 2.58 -5.95 -4.01
CA LEU A 106 1.68 -5.95 -5.16
C LEU A 106 0.29 -6.48 -4.78
N GLY A 107 -0.74 -5.75 -5.21
CA GLY A 107 -2.13 -6.18 -5.14
C GLY A 107 -2.57 -6.91 -6.42
N ASN A 108 -3.77 -7.46 -6.39
CA ASN A 108 -4.27 -8.19 -7.55
C ASN A 108 -4.52 -7.28 -8.76
N HIS A 109 -4.92 -6.04 -8.56
CA HIS A 109 -5.06 -5.09 -9.67
C HIS A 109 -3.72 -4.65 -10.24
N ASP A 110 -2.68 -4.60 -9.47
CA ASP A 110 -1.33 -4.30 -9.95
C ASP A 110 -0.79 -5.41 -10.87
N LEU A 111 -1.19 -6.67 -10.63
CA LEU A 111 -0.75 -7.85 -11.38
C LEU A 111 -1.54 -8.11 -12.68
N TYR A 112 -2.77 -7.59 -12.83
CA TYR A 112 -3.63 -7.85 -14.00
C TYR A 112 -3.24 -7.09 -15.28
N ASN A 113 -2.03 -6.52 -15.31
CA ASN A 113 -1.59 -5.56 -16.31
C ASN A 113 -0.77 -6.10 -17.46
N GLU A 114 -0.83 -7.37 -17.75
CA GLU A 114 0.01 -7.99 -18.76
C GLU A 114 0.01 -7.23 -20.11
N ARG A 115 -1.15 -6.76 -20.58
CA ARG A 115 -1.24 -5.99 -21.83
C ARG A 115 -0.52 -4.64 -21.75
N VAL A 116 -0.62 -3.99 -20.61
CA VAL A 116 -0.01 -2.69 -20.37
C VAL A 116 1.49 -2.82 -20.26
N LEU A 117 1.95 -3.82 -19.53
CA LEU A 117 3.38 -4.06 -19.36
C LEU A 117 4.05 -4.48 -20.66
N ASN A 118 3.41 -5.36 -21.43
CA ASN A 118 3.91 -5.73 -22.76
C ASN A 118 4.03 -4.52 -23.70
N PHE A 119 3.08 -3.57 -23.64
CA PHE A 119 3.17 -2.33 -24.41
C PHE A 119 4.36 -1.45 -23.95
N LEU A 120 4.69 -1.45 -22.65
CA LEU A 120 5.84 -0.74 -22.08
C LEU A 120 7.16 -1.51 -22.22
N GLY A 121 7.14 -2.71 -22.82
CA GLY A 121 8.33 -3.54 -23.00
C GLY A 121 8.66 -4.44 -21.81
N TYR A 122 7.77 -4.56 -20.83
CA TYR A 122 7.91 -5.49 -19.69
C TYR A 122 7.13 -6.78 -19.95
N THR A 123 7.70 -7.92 -19.56
CA THR A 123 7.03 -9.22 -19.52
C THR A 123 6.38 -9.45 -18.16
N LYS A 124 5.55 -10.50 -18.05
CA LYS A 124 4.90 -10.86 -16.78
C LYS A 124 5.89 -11.10 -15.63
N ASP A 125 7.07 -11.60 -15.95
CA ASP A 125 8.14 -11.86 -14.95
C ASP A 125 8.87 -10.59 -14.49
N CYS A 126 8.54 -9.43 -15.09
CA CYS A 126 9.20 -8.15 -14.84
C CYS A 126 8.32 -7.12 -14.11
N PHE A 127 7.21 -7.54 -13.47
CA PHE A 127 6.36 -6.61 -12.72
C PHE A 127 7.12 -5.86 -11.61
N VAL A 128 7.95 -6.57 -10.88
CA VAL A 128 8.77 -5.99 -9.82
C VAL A 128 9.71 -4.93 -10.40
N ASP A 129 10.34 -5.23 -11.55
CA ASP A 129 11.26 -4.30 -12.21
C ASP A 129 10.53 -3.06 -12.72
N PHE A 130 9.34 -3.22 -13.30
CA PHE A 130 8.51 -2.09 -13.71
C PHE A 130 8.27 -1.09 -12.57
N PHE A 131 7.86 -1.54 -11.39
CA PHE A 131 7.62 -0.64 -10.26
C PHE A 131 8.93 -0.08 -9.68
N LYS A 132 10.03 -0.82 -9.71
CA LYS A 132 11.35 -0.31 -9.33
C LYS A 132 11.82 0.77 -10.29
N ASP A 133 11.67 0.57 -11.61
CA ASP A 133 12.00 1.55 -12.63
C ASP A 133 11.12 2.81 -12.51
N LEU A 134 9.86 2.64 -12.09
CA LEU A 134 8.99 3.76 -11.77
C LEU A 134 9.48 4.57 -10.55
N GLY A 135 10.26 3.96 -9.66
CA GLY A 135 10.90 4.62 -8.51
C GLY A 135 10.52 4.09 -7.13
N PHE A 136 9.84 2.95 -7.02
CA PHE A 136 9.64 2.30 -5.73
C PHE A 136 10.98 1.76 -5.18
N ASP A 137 11.25 1.99 -3.89
CA ASP A 137 12.50 1.56 -3.24
C ASP A 137 12.58 0.06 -3.07
N THR A 138 11.45 -0.57 -2.81
CA THR A 138 11.31 -2.02 -2.67
C THR A 138 9.94 -2.44 -3.16
N VAL A 139 9.89 -3.58 -3.85
CA VAL A 139 8.65 -4.19 -4.35
C VAL A 139 8.65 -5.67 -4.02
N SER A 140 7.53 -6.17 -3.49
CA SER A 140 7.31 -7.59 -3.20
C SER A 140 6.00 -8.07 -3.82
N GLU A 141 6.02 -9.27 -4.42
CA GLU A 141 4.83 -9.87 -5.02
C GLU A 141 3.92 -10.58 -4.01
N LYS A 142 4.49 -11.09 -2.91
CA LYS A 142 3.78 -12.03 -2.02
C LYS A 142 3.68 -11.55 -0.57
N GLY A 143 4.17 -10.36 -0.29
CA GLY A 143 4.26 -9.85 1.06
C GLY A 143 5.70 -9.78 1.57
N MET A 144 5.87 -9.21 2.75
CA MET A 144 7.17 -9.00 3.38
C MET A 144 7.03 -8.95 4.90
N ILE A 145 8.15 -9.18 5.59
CA ILE A 145 8.23 -9.02 7.04
C ILE A 145 8.80 -7.64 7.36
N LEU A 146 8.10 -6.91 8.20
CA LEU A 146 8.57 -5.66 8.81
C LEU A 146 9.02 -5.96 10.24
N SER A 147 10.31 -5.76 10.50
CA SER A 147 10.89 -5.86 11.84
C SER A 147 11.12 -4.46 12.39
N VAL A 148 10.53 -4.16 13.55
CA VAL A 148 10.68 -2.90 14.27
C VAL A 148 11.16 -3.21 15.68
N GLU A 149 12.20 -2.54 16.13
CA GLU A 149 12.78 -2.78 17.46
C GLU A 149 11.74 -2.62 18.57
N GLY A 150 11.71 -3.59 19.48
CA GLY A 150 10.77 -3.63 20.61
C GLY A 150 9.36 -4.13 20.26
N TYR A 151 9.14 -4.63 19.05
CA TYR A 151 7.86 -5.23 18.60
C TYR A 151 8.06 -6.58 17.95
N ASP A 152 7.03 -7.42 18.05
CA ASP A 152 6.99 -8.66 17.28
C ASP A 152 6.97 -8.34 15.77
N PRO A 153 7.59 -9.19 14.93
CA PRO A 153 7.57 -9.01 13.49
C PRO A 153 6.15 -8.94 12.93
N ILE A 154 5.93 -8.02 11.99
CA ILE A 154 4.64 -7.78 11.33
C ILE A 154 4.75 -8.31 9.89
N PHE A 155 3.78 -9.10 9.47
CA PHE A 155 3.69 -9.51 8.07
C PHE A 155 2.82 -8.52 7.28
N LEU A 156 3.34 -8.02 6.17
CA LEU A 156 2.68 -7.10 5.27
C LEU A 156 2.25 -7.84 4.02
N CYS A 157 0.97 -7.82 3.68
CA CYS A 157 0.42 -8.47 2.49
C CYS A 157 -0.73 -7.67 1.88
N HIS A 158 -1.10 -7.97 0.64
CA HIS A 158 -2.29 -7.37 0.07
C HIS A 158 -3.56 -8.07 0.57
N ARG A 159 -3.60 -9.40 0.46
CA ARG A 159 -4.76 -10.19 0.90
C ARG A 159 -4.58 -10.71 2.30
N PRO A 160 -5.56 -10.54 3.20
CA PRO A 160 -5.43 -11.01 4.57
C PRO A 160 -5.21 -12.52 4.69
N GLU A 161 -5.78 -13.32 3.78
CA GLU A 161 -5.61 -14.78 3.74
C GLU A 161 -4.20 -15.26 3.41
N ASP A 162 -3.35 -14.39 2.84
CA ASP A 162 -1.94 -14.70 2.53
C ASP A 162 -1.04 -14.61 3.76
N GLY A 163 -1.55 -14.07 4.88
CA GLY A 163 -0.81 -13.90 6.11
C GLY A 163 -0.57 -15.22 6.86
N PRO A 164 0.65 -15.45 7.41
CA PRO A 164 0.94 -16.62 8.21
C PRO A 164 0.18 -16.62 9.53
N ILE A 165 -0.26 -17.82 9.98
CA ILE A 165 -0.99 -17.98 11.23
C ILE A 165 -0.11 -17.56 12.42
N GLY A 166 -0.68 -16.81 13.36
CA GLY A 166 -0.04 -16.41 14.61
C GLY A 166 0.90 -15.22 14.51
N MET A 167 0.99 -14.56 13.35
CA MET A 167 1.68 -13.29 13.20
C MET A 167 0.70 -12.12 13.17
N LYS A 168 1.18 -10.94 13.56
CA LYS A 168 0.45 -9.69 13.29
C LYS A 168 0.48 -9.39 11.80
N ILE A 169 -0.68 -9.13 11.19
CA ILE A 169 -0.86 -8.97 9.75
C ILE A 169 -1.40 -7.57 9.45
N PHE A 170 -0.68 -6.82 8.61
CA PHE A 170 -1.21 -5.59 8.02
C PHE A 170 -1.53 -5.87 6.56
N HIS A 171 -2.75 -5.53 6.13
CA HIS A 171 -3.25 -5.94 4.82
C HIS A 171 -4.13 -4.87 4.17
N GLY A 172 -4.40 -5.06 2.88
CA GLY A 172 -5.34 -4.33 2.05
C GLY A 172 -6.57 -5.15 1.68
N HIS A 173 -7.04 -4.97 0.46
CA HIS A 173 -7.98 -5.78 -0.30
C HIS A 173 -9.47 -5.71 0.13
N ILE A 174 -9.79 -5.65 1.40
CA ILE A 174 -11.18 -5.75 1.89
C ILE A 174 -11.91 -4.39 1.95
N HIS A 175 -11.22 -3.31 1.57
CA HIS A 175 -11.74 -1.94 1.55
C HIS A 175 -12.34 -1.50 2.90
N GLU A 176 -13.58 -0.94 2.89
CA GLU A 176 -14.27 -0.49 4.10
C GLU A 176 -14.82 -1.61 4.98
N LYS A 177 -14.64 -2.87 4.59
CA LYS A 177 -15.17 -4.00 5.35
C LYS A 177 -14.35 -4.25 6.60
N SER A 178 -15.06 -4.56 7.68
CA SER A 178 -14.43 -5.03 8.91
C SER A 178 -13.79 -6.41 8.69
N VAL A 179 -12.72 -6.65 9.41
CA VAL A 179 -12.10 -7.97 9.49
C VAL A 179 -13.10 -8.97 10.06
N THR A 180 -13.53 -9.94 9.26
CA THR A 180 -14.50 -10.97 9.64
C THR A 180 -13.98 -12.35 9.28
N GLN A 181 -14.44 -13.40 9.98
CA GLN A 181 -13.99 -14.77 9.77
C GLN A 181 -14.15 -15.26 8.32
N SER A 182 -15.06 -14.67 7.53
CA SER A 182 -15.28 -15.05 6.13
C SER A 182 -14.09 -14.79 5.19
N TYR A 183 -13.13 -13.96 5.59
CA TYR A 183 -11.91 -13.66 4.84
C TYR A 183 -10.70 -14.48 5.29
N PHE A 184 -10.84 -15.34 6.31
CA PHE A 184 -9.70 -15.98 6.96
C PHE A 184 -9.92 -17.49 7.07
N ASN A 185 -8.81 -18.20 7.16
CA ASN A 185 -8.84 -19.62 7.43
C ASN A 185 -9.32 -19.90 8.87
N GLU A 186 -9.90 -21.05 9.06
CA GLU A 186 -10.36 -21.50 10.38
C GLU A 186 -9.18 -21.53 11.38
N GLY A 187 -9.40 -20.97 12.57
CA GLY A 187 -8.39 -20.94 13.64
C GLY A 187 -7.45 -19.72 13.64
N GLN A 188 -7.63 -18.76 12.74
CA GLN A 188 -6.90 -17.49 12.81
C GLN A 188 -7.46 -16.56 13.89
N ASP A 189 -6.56 -15.91 14.64
CA ASP A 189 -6.92 -14.86 15.60
C ASP A 189 -7.07 -13.52 14.88
N LEU A 190 -8.31 -13.05 14.75
CA LEU A 190 -8.63 -11.82 14.04
C LEU A 190 -8.07 -10.56 14.69
N SER A 191 -7.75 -10.60 15.99
CA SER A 191 -7.13 -9.47 16.70
C SER A 191 -5.72 -9.14 16.21
N LEU A 192 -5.10 -10.06 15.46
CA LEU A 192 -3.78 -9.88 14.86
C LEU A 192 -3.83 -9.18 13.50
N TYR A 193 -5.03 -8.93 12.93
CA TYR A 193 -5.20 -8.39 11.58
C TYR A 193 -5.56 -6.92 11.62
N TYR A 194 -4.86 -6.13 10.79
CA TYR A 194 -5.09 -4.70 10.66
C TYR A 194 -5.34 -4.30 9.20
N ASN A 195 -6.52 -3.70 8.95
CA ASN A 195 -6.91 -3.23 7.62
C ASN A 195 -6.28 -1.87 7.31
N CYS A 196 -5.36 -1.82 6.36
CA CYS A 196 -4.66 -0.59 5.93
C CYS A 196 -5.32 0.10 4.72
N CYS A 197 -6.48 -0.37 4.26
CA CYS A 197 -7.17 0.22 3.11
C CYS A 197 -7.51 1.69 3.34
N LEU A 198 -7.30 2.50 2.30
CA LEU A 198 -7.66 3.92 2.32
C LEU A 198 -9.17 4.11 2.57
N ASP A 199 -10.01 3.24 2.03
CA ASP A 199 -11.46 3.30 2.22
C ASP A 199 -11.90 3.06 3.67
N TYR A 200 -11.14 2.26 4.42
CA TYR A 200 -11.38 1.98 5.84
C TYR A 200 -10.91 3.13 6.73
N ASN A 201 -9.64 3.55 6.58
CA ASN A 201 -8.99 4.50 7.47
C ASN A 201 -9.26 5.97 7.08
N LYS A 202 -9.67 6.25 5.84
CA LYS A 202 -9.86 7.59 5.25
C LYS A 202 -8.59 8.46 5.24
N LYS A 203 -7.44 7.88 5.54
CA LYS A 203 -6.11 8.53 5.57
C LYS A 203 -5.00 7.49 5.43
N ILE A 204 -3.79 7.96 5.20
CA ILE A 204 -2.56 7.18 5.40
C ILE A 204 -2.31 7.10 6.91
N ILE A 205 -2.11 5.89 7.45
CA ILE A 205 -2.00 5.63 8.89
C ILE A 205 -0.55 5.42 9.32
N SER A 206 -0.17 5.90 10.50
CA SER A 206 1.15 5.64 11.06
C SER A 206 1.21 4.29 11.79
N LEU A 207 2.42 3.73 11.89
CA LEU A 207 2.65 2.53 12.71
C LEU A 207 2.22 2.76 14.17
N GLN A 208 2.49 3.94 14.70
CA GLN A 208 2.12 4.30 16.07
C GLN A 208 0.60 4.24 16.27
N GLU A 209 -0.18 4.83 15.37
CA GLU A 209 -1.65 4.76 15.44
C GLU A 209 -2.17 3.32 15.44
N VAL A 210 -1.56 2.44 14.64
CA VAL A 210 -1.94 1.03 14.59
C VAL A 210 -1.61 0.31 15.89
N LEU A 211 -0.43 0.59 16.47
CA LEU A 211 0.02 -0.08 17.69
C LEU A 211 -0.71 0.41 18.94
N GLU A 212 -1.16 1.67 18.96
CA GLU A 212 -1.85 2.27 20.11
C GLU A 212 -3.36 1.99 20.12
N ASN A 213 -3.98 1.94 18.93
CA ASN A 213 -5.43 1.86 18.84
C ASN A 213 -5.94 0.41 18.78
N GLY A 214 -5.08 -0.58 18.53
CA GLY A 214 -5.49 -2.00 18.39
C GLY A 214 -6.79 -2.15 17.56
N ASN A 215 -7.08 -3.27 16.98
CA ASN A 215 -8.39 -3.46 16.32
C ASN A 215 -9.55 -3.29 17.28
#